data_e8086f27e5787cce0103c8ce67ea6e94
#
_entry.id   e8086f27e5787cce0103c8ce67ea6e94
#
_cell.length_a   1.000
_cell.length_b   1.000
_cell.length_c   1.000
_cell.angle_alpha   90.00
_cell.angle_beta   90.00
_cell.angle_gamma   90.00
#
_symmetry.space_group_name_H-M   'P 1'
#
loop_
_entity.id
_entity.type
_entity.pdbx_description
1 polymer ?
#
loop_
_entity_poly.entity_id
_entity_poly.type
_entity_poly.pdbx_seq_one_letter_code
_entity_poly.pdbx_strand_id
1 'polypeptide(L)'
;MHTLVDPFGRKIEYLRLSVTDRCDLRCFYCMPEGFSDFEEPAHWLTFDEIERLVGVMTEMGLQRVRITGGEPLVRKDVDQLAYRLKNNAGIKDLSLSTNATRLAKQAQKLRAAGVDRLNISLDTLKPERFKDITQGRLDKVLDGILTAKAEGFDPIKLNMVAMKGVNDDEISDMLDFCVEHGLTLRMIETMPMGDTGRNATDHYLDLQNVKKQLTERFNLIPTIDGTIDGGLIHGGGPARYLRVAGTNTHVGFITPISQHFCETCNRVRLSVDGTLYMCLGQEHHYPLRDLLRRGIPDDELKEALVAAIGLKPERHEFNEKPTQVIRFMSMTGG
;
A
#
# COMPACT_ATOMS: atom_id res chain seq x y z
N MET A 1 29.82 5.03 -5.14
CA MET A 1 28.45 4.68 -5.59
C MET A 1 27.49 5.12 -4.52
N HIS A 2 26.52 5.97 -4.86
CA HIS A 2 25.46 6.34 -3.93
C HIS A 2 24.46 5.18 -3.81
N THR A 3 24.16 4.75 -2.59
CA THR A 3 23.22 3.67 -2.30
C THR A 3 22.17 4.16 -1.32
N LEU A 4 20.93 3.67 -1.45
CA LEU A 4 19.83 4.00 -0.56
C LEU A 4 19.92 3.14 0.72
N VAL A 5 20.83 3.48 1.62
CA VAL A 5 21.03 2.80 2.91
C VAL A 5 20.78 3.78 4.04
N ASP A 6 19.92 3.42 4.97
CA ASP A 6 19.59 4.27 6.10
C ASP A 6 20.61 4.16 7.25
N PRO A 7 20.56 5.03 8.29
CA PRO A 7 21.51 5.01 9.41
C PRO A 7 21.61 3.69 10.18
N PHE A 8 20.61 2.79 10.01
CA PHE A 8 20.53 1.49 10.69
C PHE A 8 20.94 0.33 9.77
N GLY A 9 21.52 0.62 8.59
CA GLY A 9 22.00 -0.38 7.64
C GLY A 9 20.91 -1.03 6.78
N ARG A 10 19.65 -0.55 6.82
CA ARG A 10 18.57 -1.09 5.99
C ARG A 10 18.66 -0.55 4.58
N LYS A 11 18.69 -1.43 3.59
CA LYS A 11 18.64 -1.06 2.17
C LYS A 11 17.22 -0.69 1.77
N ILE A 12 17.03 0.49 1.21
CA ILE A 12 15.74 0.96 0.73
C ILE A 12 15.55 0.50 -0.72
N GLU A 13 14.71 -0.51 -0.90
CA GLU A 13 14.45 -1.14 -2.19
C GLU A 13 13.00 -0.96 -2.65
N TYR A 14 12.16 -0.30 -1.86
CA TYR A 14 10.73 -0.22 -2.09
C TYR A 14 10.19 1.19 -1.89
N LEU A 15 9.61 1.76 -2.96
CA LEU A 15 8.92 3.04 -2.95
C LEU A 15 7.40 2.84 -3.00
N ARG A 16 6.67 3.48 -2.09
CA ARG A 16 5.24 3.73 -2.27
C ARG A 16 5.06 5.10 -2.88
N LEU A 17 4.49 5.14 -4.07
CA LEU A 17 4.33 6.33 -4.89
C LEU A 17 2.87 6.76 -4.90
N SER A 18 2.53 7.80 -4.17
CA SER A 18 1.22 8.44 -4.25
C SER A 18 1.15 9.30 -5.51
N VAL A 19 0.24 8.96 -6.41
CA VAL A 19 0.03 9.69 -7.67
C VAL A 19 -1.12 10.68 -7.59
N THR A 20 -1.91 10.64 -6.52
CA THR A 20 -3.01 11.56 -6.24
C THR A 20 -3.39 11.46 -4.77
N ASP A 21 -3.82 12.53 -4.17
CA ASP A 21 -4.43 12.60 -2.84
C ASP A 21 -5.96 12.42 -2.89
N ARG A 22 -6.55 12.43 -4.09
CA ARG A 22 -8.00 12.31 -4.31
C ARG A 22 -8.44 10.85 -4.34
N CYS A 23 -9.64 10.61 -3.79
CA CYS A 23 -10.27 9.29 -3.79
C CYS A 23 -11.76 9.45 -4.11
N ASP A 24 -12.35 8.45 -4.73
CA ASP A 24 -13.78 8.37 -5.00
C ASP A 24 -14.58 7.64 -3.90
N LEU A 25 -13.89 7.15 -2.87
CA LEU A 25 -14.49 6.65 -1.62
C LEU A 25 -14.18 7.58 -0.45
N ARG A 26 -14.92 7.42 0.66
CA ARG A 26 -14.79 8.18 1.90
C ARG A 26 -14.78 7.24 3.10
N CYS A 27 -13.74 6.36 3.15
CA CYS A 27 -13.59 5.45 4.28
C CYS A 27 -13.36 6.25 5.57
N PHE A 28 -14.18 6.02 6.59
CA PHE A 28 -14.20 6.82 7.83
C PHE A 28 -12.86 6.80 8.59
N TYR A 29 -12.08 5.73 8.43
CA TYR A 29 -10.76 5.57 9.06
C TYR A 29 -9.62 6.20 8.25
N CYS A 30 -9.85 6.64 7.01
CA CYS A 30 -8.81 7.06 6.08
C CYS A 30 -8.86 8.57 5.77
N MET A 31 -10.05 9.13 5.59
CA MET A 31 -10.24 10.51 5.17
C MET A 31 -11.39 11.14 5.96
N PRO A 32 -11.22 12.35 6.51
CA PRO A 32 -12.30 13.02 7.24
C PRO A 32 -13.52 13.26 6.35
N GLU A 33 -14.71 13.22 6.97
CA GLU A 33 -15.94 13.62 6.29
C GLU A 33 -15.84 15.10 5.86
N GLY A 34 -16.27 15.39 4.62
CA GLY A 34 -16.20 16.75 4.08
C GLY A 34 -14.77 17.23 3.72
N PHE A 35 -13.75 16.38 3.80
CA PHE A 35 -12.39 16.77 3.45
C PHE A 35 -12.30 17.27 2.01
N SER A 36 -11.78 18.49 1.84
CA SER A 36 -11.63 19.19 0.56
C SER A 36 -10.25 19.83 0.35
N ASP A 37 -9.38 19.77 1.37
CA ASP A 37 -8.03 20.35 1.33
C ASP A 37 -7.06 19.43 0.56
N PHE A 38 -7.36 19.27 -0.74
CA PHE A 38 -6.52 18.51 -1.65
C PHE A 38 -5.45 19.38 -2.28
N GLU A 39 -4.30 18.79 -2.55
CA GLU A 39 -3.25 19.46 -3.32
C GLU A 39 -3.76 19.93 -4.68
N GLU A 40 -3.38 21.14 -5.05
CA GLU A 40 -3.67 21.64 -6.40
C GLU A 40 -2.90 20.82 -7.46
N PRO A 41 -3.54 20.51 -8.61
CA PRO A 41 -2.86 19.72 -9.66
C PRO A 41 -1.54 20.33 -10.17
N ALA A 42 -1.38 21.65 -10.08
CA ALA A 42 -0.13 22.32 -10.41
C ALA A 42 1.04 21.96 -9.47
N HIS A 43 0.74 21.50 -8.26
CA HIS A 43 1.72 21.05 -7.29
C HIS A 43 2.07 19.55 -7.44
N TRP A 44 1.28 18.80 -8.18
CA TRP A 44 1.55 17.39 -8.39
C TRP A 44 2.83 17.20 -9.21
N LEU A 45 3.59 16.16 -8.89
CA LEU A 45 4.65 15.74 -9.78
C LEU A 45 4.07 15.30 -11.14
N THR A 46 4.70 15.73 -12.20
CA THR A 46 4.41 15.25 -13.56
C THR A 46 4.92 13.80 -13.72
N PHE A 47 4.46 13.10 -14.74
CA PHE A 47 4.96 11.76 -15.03
C PHE A 47 6.45 11.77 -15.42
N ASP A 48 6.93 12.85 -16.05
CA ASP A 48 8.35 13.01 -16.40
C ASP A 48 9.21 13.19 -15.13
N GLU A 49 8.74 14.01 -14.17
CA GLU A 49 9.41 14.18 -12.86
C GLU A 49 9.46 12.87 -12.08
N ILE A 50 8.35 12.11 -12.07
CA ILE A 50 8.26 10.80 -11.39
C ILE A 50 9.19 9.78 -12.05
N GLU A 51 9.16 9.66 -13.38
CA GLU A 51 10.00 8.74 -14.14
C GLU A 51 11.48 9.02 -13.89
N ARG A 52 11.89 10.29 -13.97
CA ARG A 52 13.28 10.71 -13.69
C ARG A 52 13.69 10.34 -12.27
N LEU A 53 12.88 10.71 -11.27
CA LEU A 53 13.20 10.42 -9.86
C LEU A 53 13.30 8.92 -9.61
N VAL A 54 12.37 8.13 -10.11
CA VAL A 54 12.37 6.67 -9.93
C VAL A 54 13.54 6.03 -10.68
N GLY A 55 13.90 6.54 -11.86
CA GLY A 55 15.09 6.11 -12.61
C GLY A 55 16.38 6.29 -11.81
N VAL A 56 16.59 7.48 -11.24
CA VAL A 56 17.73 7.77 -10.36
C VAL A 56 17.73 6.86 -9.13
N MET A 57 16.58 6.67 -8.48
CA MET A 57 16.46 5.75 -7.35
C MET A 57 16.76 4.29 -7.74
N THR A 58 16.42 3.88 -8.96
CA THR A 58 16.71 2.51 -9.47
C THR A 58 18.22 2.30 -9.65
N GLU A 59 18.94 3.31 -10.16
CA GLU A 59 20.41 3.28 -10.21
C GLU A 59 21.05 3.15 -8.81
N MET A 60 20.36 3.66 -7.77
CA MET A 60 20.78 3.58 -6.37
C MET A 60 20.32 2.31 -5.64
N GLY A 61 19.59 1.39 -6.32
CA GLY A 61 19.18 0.09 -5.79
C GLY A 61 17.70 -0.09 -5.52
N LEU A 62 16.83 0.87 -5.89
CA LEU A 62 15.37 0.68 -5.81
C LEU A 62 14.95 -0.42 -6.80
N GLN A 63 14.12 -1.36 -6.35
CA GLN A 63 13.68 -2.49 -7.17
C GLN A 63 12.16 -2.54 -7.33
N ARG A 64 11.43 -1.99 -6.37
CA ARG A 64 9.98 -2.14 -6.24
C ARG A 64 9.28 -0.81 -6.14
N VAL A 65 8.22 -0.64 -6.92
CA VAL A 65 7.31 0.50 -6.78
C VAL A 65 5.89 0.01 -6.57
N ARG A 66 5.19 0.66 -5.65
CA ARG A 66 3.74 0.52 -5.52
C ARG A 66 3.08 1.85 -5.84
N ILE A 67 2.39 1.90 -6.97
CA ILE A 67 1.52 3.03 -7.29
C ILE A 67 0.33 3.00 -6.33
N THR A 68 0.09 4.13 -5.68
CA THR A 68 -0.98 4.32 -4.69
C THR A 68 -1.45 5.79 -4.74
N GLY A 69 -2.13 6.24 -3.69
CA GLY A 69 -2.62 7.62 -3.57
C GLY A 69 -3.77 7.63 -2.58
N GLY A 70 -4.74 8.51 -2.79
CA GLY A 70 -6.11 8.24 -2.39
C GLY A 70 -6.59 7.03 -3.19
N GLU A 71 -7.11 7.26 -4.39
CA GLU A 71 -7.33 6.17 -5.37
C GLU A 71 -6.55 6.46 -6.66
N PRO A 72 -5.51 5.68 -6.99
CA PRO A 72 -4.65 5.99 -8.15
C PRO A 72 -5.41 5.97 -9.48
N LEU A 73 -6.47 5.15 -9.61
CA LEU A 73 -7.25 5.05 -10.84
C LEU A 73 -8.17 6.27 -11.09
N VAL A 74 -8.17 7.25 -10.18
CA VAL A 74 -8.79 8.57 -10.41
C VAL A 74 -7.88 9.47 -11.27
N ARG A 75 -6.55 9.32 -11.15
CA ARG A 75 -5.60 10.07 -11.98
C ARG A 75 -5.67 9.54 -13.42
N LYS A 76 -5.80 10.45 -14.38
CA LYS A 76 -5.81 10.09 -15.80
C LYS A 76 -4.46 9.49 -16.21
N ASP A 77 -4.50 8.57 -17.15
CA ASP A 77 -3.33 8.01 -17.83
C ASP A 77 -2.31 7.33 -16.87
N VAL A 78 -2.77 6.82 -15.74
CA VAL A 78 -1.91 6.11 -14.77
C VAL A 78 -1.28 4.85 -15.38
N ASP A 79 -1.89 4.26 -16.38
CA ASP A 79 -1.35 3.16 -17.20
C ASP A 79 -0.11 3.60 -17.98
N GLN A 80 -0.08 4.83 -18.51
CA GLN A 80 1.13 5.38 -19.15
C GLN A 80 2.27 5.55 -18.13
N LEU A 81 1.98 6.04 -16.91
CA LEU A 81 2.98 6.10 -15.85
C LEU A 81 3.48 4.69 -15.50
N ALA A 82 2.59 3.71 -15.35
CA ALA A 82 2.96 2.33 -15.07
C ALA A 82 3.91 1.77 -16.13
N TYR A 83 3.62 2.01 -17.41
CA TYR A 83 4.48 1.62 -18.52
C TYR A 83 5.87 2.25 -18.43
N ARG A 84 5.96 3.56 -18.15
CA ARG A 84 7.22 4.30 -18.01
C ARG A 84 8.05 3.75 -16.84
N LEU A 85 7.44 3.51 -15.69
CA LEU A 85 8.13 2.95 -14.51
C LEU A 85 8.68 1.56 -14.78
N LYS A 86 7.91 0.72 -15.47
CA LYS A 86 8.32 -0.66 -15.76
C LYS A 86 9.43 -0.72 -16.82
N ASN A 87 9.29 0.05 -17.90
CA ASN A 87 10.14 -0.11 -19.08
C ASN A 87 11.28 0.91 -19.15
N ASN A 88 11.06 2.17 -18.74
CA ASN A 88 12.07 3.22 -18.85
C ASN A 88 12.88 3.35 -17.55
N ALA A 89 12.20 3.37 -16.39
CA ALA A 89 12.87 3.46 -15.09
C ALA A 89 13.40 2.10 -14.59
N GLY A 90 13.08 0.99 -15.25
CA GLY A 90 13.66 -0.32 -15.00
C GLY A 90 13.18 -1.01 -13.71
N ILE A 91 11.98 -0.68 -13.21
CA ILE A 91 11.43 -1.28 -11.99
C ILE A 91 11.12 -2.76 -12.21
N LYS A 92 11.71 -3.62 -11.36
CA LYS A 92 11.54 -5.09 -11.45
C LYS A 92 10.16 -5.53 -11.01
N ASP A 93 9.60 -4.92 -9.97
CA ASP A 93 8.35 -5.30 -9.34
C ASP A 93 7.44 -4.08 -9.19
N LEU A 94 6.46 -3.95 -10.10
CA LEU A 94 5.49 -2.87 -10.13
C LEU A 94 4.13 -3.37 -9.63
N SER A 95 3.63 -2.79 -8.56
CA SER A 95 2.32 -3.12 -8.00
C SER A 95 1.43 -1.88 -7.89
N LEU A 96 0.12 -2.12 -7.86
CA LEU A 96 -0.88 -1.08 -7.68
C LEU A 96 -1.69 -1.37 -6.42
N SER A 97 -1.95 -0.34 -5.58
CA SER A 97 -2.98 -0.38 -4.53
C SER A 97 -4.21 0.37 -5.02
N THR A 98 -5.40 -0.22 -4.93
CA THR A 98 -6.65 0.38 -5.41
C THR A 98 -7.85 -0.07 -4.59
N ASN A 99 -8.89 0.73 -4.56
CA ASN A 99 -10.21 0.36 -4.04
C ASN A 99 -11.06 -0.42 -5.08
N ALA A 100 -10.52 -0.63 -6.28
CA ALA A 100 -11.09 -1.35 -7.41
C ALA A 100 -12.39 -0.80 -8.02
N THR A 101 -12.96 0.31 -7.55
CA THR A 101 -14.22 0.88 -8.08
C THR A 101 -14.13 1.22 -9.58
N ARG A 102 -12.92 1.47 -10.09
CA ARG A 102 -12.62 1.81 -11.48
C ARG A 102 -11.82 0.74 -12.22
N LEU A 103 -11.47 -0.35 -11.51
CA LEU A 103 -10.52 -1.34 -12.00
C LEU A 103 -11.06 -2.13 -13.21
N ALA A 104 -12.34 -2.48 -13.23
CA ALA A 104 -12.93 -3.22 -14.35
C ALA A 104 -12.70 -2.53 -15.72
N LYS A 105 -12.69 -1.19 -15.75
CA LYS A 105 -12.47 -0.42 -16.98
C LYS A 105 -10.98 -0.25 -17.35
N GLN A 106 -10.06 -0.53 -16.44
CA GLN A 106 -8.64 -0.21 -16.59
C GLN A 106 -7.73 -1.45 -16.47
N ALA A 107 -8.25 -2.59 -16.00
CA ALA A 107 -7.45 -3.78 -15.71
C ALA A 107 -6.59 -4.22 -16.91
N GLN A 108 -7.18 -4.33 -18.10
CA GLN A 108 -6.47 -4.71 -19.31
C GLN A 108 -5.29 -3.77 -19.63
N LYS A 109 -5.53 -2.44 -19.58
CA LYS A 109 -4.48 -1.44 -19.84
C LYS A 109 -3.36 -1.49 -18.83
N LEU A 110 -3.71 -1.63 -17.54
CA LEU A 110 -2.73 -1.76 -16.46
C LEU A 110 -1.88 -3.04 -16.60
N ARG A 111 -2.51 -4.15 -17.00
CA ARG A 111 -1.78 -5.40 -17.27
C ARG A 111 -0.82 -5.24 -18.44
N ALA A 112 -1.29 -4.67 -19.55
CA ALA A 112 -0.46 -4.37 -20.72
C ALA A 112 0.68 -3.38 -20.42
N ALA A 113 0.47 -2.45 -19.49
CA ALA A 113 1.48 -1.49 -19.05
C ALA A 113 2.54 -2.10 -18.12
N GLY A 114 2.42 -3.39 -17.75
CA GLY A 114 3.41 -4.08 -16.94
C GLY A 114 3.19 -3.99 -15.43
N VAL A 115 1.98 -3.70 -14.98
CA VAL A 115 1.63 -3.87 -13.55
C VAL A 115 1.63 -5.36 -13.24
N ASP A 116 2.51 -5.78 -12.33
CA ASP A 116 2.70 -7.20 -12.01
C ASP A 116 1.61 -7.72 -11.05
N ARG A 117 1.17 -6.90 -10.09
CA ARG A 117 0.31 -7.34 -8.97
C ARG A 117 -0.64 -6.26 -8.50
N LEU A 118 -1.78 -6.71 -7.94
CA LEU A 118 -2.78 -5.83 -7.36
C LEU A 118 -2.91 -6.04 -5.85
N ASN A 119 -3.12 -4.93 -5.14
CA ASN A 119 -3.49 -4.89 -3.74
C ASN A 119 -4.82 -4.13 -3.66
N ILE A 120 -5.91 -4.84 -3.41
CA ILE A 120 -7.25 -4.29 -3.46
C ILE A 120 -7.78 -4.14 -2.04
N SER A 121 -8.29 -2.97 -1.70
CA SER A 121 -8.92 -2.73 -0.41
C SER A 121 -10.37 -3.21 -0.44
N LEU A 122 -10.71 -4.12 0.49
CA LEU A 122 -12.07 -4.64 0.66
C LEU A 122 -12.28 -5.04 2.12
N ASP A 123 -13.10 -4.27 2.85
CA ASP A 123 -13.28 -4.42 4.29
C ASP A 123 -14.52 -5.27 4.65
N THR A 124 -15.43 -5.54 3.71
CA THR A 124 -16.66 -6.29 3.93
C THR A 124 -17.23 -6.83 2.63
N LEU A 125 -17.98 -7.93 2.70
CA LEU A 125 -18.78 -8.51 1.59
C LEU A 125 -20.26 -8.13 1.68
N LYS A 126 -20.69 -7.35 2.68
CA LYS A 126 -22.07 -6.89 2.87
C LYS A 126 -22.27 -5.50 2.25
N PRO A 127 -23.18 -5.32 1.27
CA PRO A 127 -23.34 -4.05 0.56
C PRO A 127 -23.64 -2.85 1.45
N GLU A 128 -24.53 -3.01 2.45
CA GLU A 128 -24.88 -1.93 3.38
C GLU A 128 -23.67 -1.54 4.24
N ARG A 129 -22.97 -2.51 4.81
CA ARG A 129 -21.77 -2.27 5.61
C ARG A 129 -20.67 -1.62 4.77
N PHE A 130 -20.50 -2.03 3.51
CA PHE A 130 -19.56 -1.40 2.60
C PHE A 130 -19.91 0.08 2.38
N LYS A 131 -21.19 0.39 2.20
CA LYS A 131 -21.66 1.77 2.10
C LYS A 131 -21.39 2.57 3.37
N ASP A 132 -21.63 1.98 4.55
CA ASP A 132 -21.40 2.63 5.83
C ASP A 132 -19.91 2.92 6.07
N ILE A 133 -19.03 1.99 5.72
CA ILE A 133 -17.58 2.16 5.88
C ILE A 133 -17.01 3.16 4.87
N THR A 134 -17.45 3.11 3.59
CA THR A 134 -16.74 3.73 2.46
C THR A 134 -17.53 4.80 1.71
N GLN A 135 -18.84 4.92 1.95
CA GLN A 135 -19.82 5.67 1.17
C GLN A 135 -19.88 5.25 -0.31
N GLY A 136 -19.41 4.04 -0.63
CA GLY A 136 -19.29 3.51 -1.99
C GLY A 136 -20.30 2.41 -2.33
N ARG A 137 -20.01 1.70 -3.42
CA ARG A 137 -20.83 0.58 -3.94
C ARG A 137 -19.96 -0.67 -4.08
N LEU A 138 -20.31 -1.73 -3.35
CA LEU A 138 -19.58 -3.01 -3.33
C LEU A 138 -19.58 -3.72 -4.69
N ASP A 139 -20.68 -3.69 -5.42
CA ASP A 139 -20.80 -4.35 -6.73
C ASP A 139 -19.72 -3.92 -7.73
N LYS A 140 -19.33 -2.63 -7.73
CA LYS A 140 -18.24 -2.12 -8.57
C LYS A 140 -16.88 -2.69 -8.18
N VAL A 141 -16.65 -2.90 -6.89
CA VAL A 141 -15.39 -3.45 -6.38
C VAL A 141 -15.27 -4.92 -6.74
N LEU A 142 -16.34 -5.70 -6.54
CA LEU A 142 -16.38 -7.11 -6.90
C LEU A 142 -16.21 -7.32 -8.42
N ASP A 143 -16.87 -6.51 -9.25
CA ASP A 143 -16.69 -6.49 -10.70
C ASP A 143 -15.22 -6.20 -11.07
N GLY A 144 -14.60 -5.21 -10.40
CA GLY A 144 -13.19 -4.89 -10.58
C GLY A 144 -12.24 -6.04 -10.23
N ILE A 145 -12.51 -6.77 -9.14
CA ILE A 145 -11.72 -7.93 -8.71
C ILE A 145 -11.82 -9.06 -9.73
N LEU A 146 -13.04 -9.41 -10.14
CA LEU A 146 -13.29 -10.50 -11.08
C LEU A 146 -12.71 -10.19 -12.46
N THR A 147 -12.88 -8.95 -12.93
CA THR A 147 -12.27 -8.50 -14.19
C THR A 147 -10.74 -8.58 -14.13
N ALA A 148 -10.13 -8.10 -13.06
CA ALA A 148 -8.67 -8.16 -12.91
C ALA A 148 -8.16 -9.62 -12.93
N LYS A 149 -8.90 -10.53 -12.30
CA LYS A 149 -8.57 -11.96 -12.34
C LYS A 149 -8.67 -12.52 -13.76
N ALA A 150 -9.72 -12.18 -14.51
CA ALA A 150 -9.91 -12.58 -15.90
C ALA A 150 -8.79 -12.04 -16.83
N GLU A 151 -8.25 -10.83 -16.53
CA GLU A 151 -7.10 -10.24 -17.23
C GLU A 151 -5.75 -10.84 -16.80
N GLY A 152 -5.75 -11.89 -15.95
CA GLY A 152 -4.55 -12.64 -15.58
C GLY A 152 -3.66 -11.96 -14.53
N PHE A 153 -4.21 -11.09 -13.69
CA PHE A 153 -3.48 -10.62 -12.51
C PHE A 153 -3.36 -11.72 -11.47
N ASP A 154 -2.13 -12.07 -11.10
CA ASP A 154 -1.79 -13.03 -10.05
C ASP A 154 -0.43 -12.65 -9.42
N PRO A 155 -0.32 -12.54 -8.09
CA PRO A 155 -1.41 -12.62 -7.12
C PRO A 155 -2.24 -11.32 -7.03
N ILE A 156 -3.53 -11.47 -6.79
CA ILE A 156 -4.40 -10.40 -6.29
C ILE A 156 -4.49 -10.54 -4.77
N LYS A 157 -4.16 -9.47 -4.04
CA LYS A 157 -4.19 -9.44 -2.57
C LYS A 157 -5.31 -8.53 -2.10
N LEU A 158 -6.27 -9.08 -1.37
CA LEU A 158 -7.30 -8.29 -0.70
C LEU A 158 -6.76 -7.79 0.65
N ASN A 159 -6.85 -6.49 0.88
CA ASN A 159 -6.53 -5.85 2.15
C ASN A 159 -7.82 -5.55 2.90
N MET A 160 -7.95 -6.08 4.10
CA MET A 160 -9.04 -5.82 5.02
C MET A 160 -8.49 -5.14 6.27
N VAL A 161 -8.93 -3.92 6.55
CA VAL A 161 -8.72 -3.32 7.87
C VAL A 161 -9.70 -4.01 8.81
N ALA A 162 -9.19 -4.85 9.71
CA ALA A 162 -10.01 -5.63 10.62
C ALA A 162 -10.37 -4.78 11.85
N MET A 163 -11.66 -4.59 12.08
CA MET A 163 -12.19 -3.64 13.06
C MET A 163 -13.25 -4.31 13.95
N LYS A 164 -13.00 -4.31 15.26
CA LYS A 164 -13.89 -4.88 16.27
C LYS A 164 -15.25 -4.17 16.27
N GLY A 165 -16.33 -4.95 16.21
CA GLY A 165 -17.70 -4.45 16.18
C GLY A 165 -18.13 -3.80 14.87
N VAL A 166 -17.25 -3.81 13.84
CA VAL A 166 -17.56 -3.28 12.51
C VAL A 166 -17.59 -4.38 11.46
N ASN A 167 -16.53 -5.18 11.35
CA ASN A 167 -16.43 -6.24 10.34
C ASN A 167 -15.74 -7.52 10.83
N ASP A 168 -15.48 -7.63 12.13
CA ASP A 168 -14.83 -8.79 12.74
C ASP A 168 -15.67 -10.08 12.63
N ASP A 169 -16.98 -9.97 12.48
CA ASP A 169 -17.90 -11.09 12.22
C ASP A 169 -17.80 -11.67 10.79
N GLU A 170 -17.17 -10.95 9.84
CA GLU A 170 -17.06 -11.36 8.43
C GLU A 170 -15.66 -11.91 8.05
N ILE A 171 -14.72 -11.97 8.97
CA ILE A 171 -13.33 -12.36 8.65
C ILE A 171 -13.27 -13.77 8.03
N SER A 172 -14.07 -14.69 8.56
CA SER A 172 -14.16 -16.06 8.02
C SER A 172 -14.78 -16.09 6.62
N ASP A 173 -15.85 -15.34 6.40
CA ASP A 173 -16.53 -15.27 5.10
C ASP A 173 -15.62 -14.62 4.05
N MET A 174 -14.83 -13.62 4.45
CA MET A 174 -13.82 -13.00 3.59
C MET A 174 -12.71 -13.99 3.20
N LEU A 175 -12.29 -14.88 4.11
CA LEU A 175 -11.33 -15.91 3.78
C LEU A 175 -11.93 -16.99 2.88
N ASP A 176 -13.18 -17.41 3.12
CA ASP A 176 -13.91 -18.31 2.23
C ASP A 176 -14.02 -17.73 0.80
N PHE A 177 -14.35 -16.44 0.66
CA PHE A 177 -14.35 -15.73 -0.61
C PHE A 177 -12.98 -15.76 -1.29
N CYS A 178 -11.91 -15.55 -0.51
CA CYS A 178 -10.54 -15.62 -1.05
C CYS A 178 -10.17 -17.04 -1.53
N VAL A 179 -10.61 -18.07 -0.82
CA VAL A 179 -10.41 -19.48 -1.21
C VAL A 179 -11.15 -19.78 -2.52
N GLU A 180 -12.44 -19.41 -2.61
CA GLU A 180 -13.25 -19.62 -3.80
C GLU A 180 -12.66 -18.99 -5.06
N HIS A 181 -12.12 -17.77 -4.91
CA HIS A 181 -11.60 -17.01 -6.05
C HIS A 181 -10.07 -17.12 -6.23
N GLY A 182 -9.35 -17.90 -5.41
CA GLY A 182 -7.89 -18.05 -5.48
C GLY A 182 -7.15 -16.73 -5.22
N LEU A 183 -7.60 -15.96 -4.22
CA LEU A 183 -7.04 -14.68 -3.83
C LEU A 183 -6.22 -14.81 -2.53
N THR A 184 -5.42 -13.81 -2.21
CA THR A 184 -4.71 -13.73 -0.93
C THR A 184 -5.41 -12.72 -0.01
N LEU A 185 -5.81 -13.13 1.19
CA LEU A 185 -6.32 -12.21 2.19
C LEU A 185 -5.17 -11.59 3.00
N ARG A 186 -5.24 -10.28 3.27
CA ARG A 186 -4.38 -9.62 4.24
C ARG A 186 -5.19 -8.80 5.21
N MET A 187 -5.13 -9.15 6.46
CA MET A 187 -5.73 -8.38 7.54
C MET A 187 -4.74 -7.37 8.09
N ILE A 188 -5.21 -6.19 8.41
CA ILE A 188 -4.41 -5.04 8.83
C ILE A 188 -5.03 -4.48 10.11
N GLU A 189 -4.22 -4.27 11.16
CA GLU A 189 -4.64 -3.55 12.36
C GLU A 189 -4.90 -2.07 12.05
N THR A 190 -5.85 -1.45 12.75
CA THR A 190 -6.06 0.01 12.74
C THR A 190 -4.82 0.74 13.21
N MET A 191 -4.53 1.90 12.62
CA MET A 191 -3.35 2.71 12.94
C MET A 191 -3.77 4.16 13.23
N PRO A 192 -3.17 4.83 14.21
CA PRO A 192 -3.51 6.21 14.59
C PRO A 192 -2.94 7.25 13.61
N MET A 193 -3.41 7.22 12.36
CA MET A 193 -3.01 8.12 11.29
C MET A 193 -4.00 9.28 11.14
N GLY A 194 -3.58 10.49 11.48
CA GLY A 194 -4.49 11.64 11.54
C GLY A 194 -5.64 11.43 12.54
N ASP A 195 -6.62 12.31 12.55
CA ASP A 195 -7.78 12.19 13.47
C ASP A 195 -8.64 10.97 13.14
N THR A 196 -8.88 10.69 11.86
CA THR A 196 -9.69 9.54 11.41
C THR A 196 -9.07 8.21 11.82
N GLY A 197 -7.77 8.06 11.71
CA GLY A 197 -7.07 6.85 12.14
C GLY A 197 -7.09 6.70 13.67
N ARG A 198 -6.95 7.81 14.41
CA ARG A 198 -7.07 7.79 15.89
C ARG A 198 -8.47 7.35 16.32
N ASN A 199 -9.51 7.89 15.73
CA ASN A 199 -10.88 7.48 16.02
C ASN A 199 -11.13 6.01 15.66
N ALA A 200 -10.51 5.52 14.58
CA ALA A 200 -10.61 4.11 14.20
C ALA A 200 -9.91 3.15 15.19
N THR A 201 -9.00 3.63 16.05
CA THR A 201 -8.38 2.78 17.09
C THR A 201 -9.37 2.34 18.17
N ASP A 202 -10.52 2.99 18.32
CA ASP A 202 -11.61 2.53 19.20
C ASP A 202 -12.15 1.17 18.74
N HIS A 203 -11.96 0.82 17.46
CA HIS A 203 -12.29 -0.46 16.85
C HIS A 203 -11.08 -1.39 16.73
N TYR A 204 -10.03 -1.16 17.52
CA TYR A 204 -8.84 -2.02 17.47
C TYR A 204 -9.19 -3.49 17.71
N LEU A 205 -8.67 -4.35 16.83
CA LEU A 205 -8.81 -5.80 16.91
C LEU A 205 -7.42 -6.44 16.90
N ASP A 206 -7.11 -7.17 17.97
CA ASP A 206 -5.86 -7.93 18.06
C ASP A 206 -5.89 -9.12 17.09
N LEU A 207 -5.06 -9.03 16.05
CA LEU A 207 -4.98 -10.05 15.01
C LEU A 207 -4.33 -11.37 15.48
N GLN A 208 -3.71 -11.43 16.65
CA GLN A 208 -3.21 -12.70 17.20
C GLN A 208 -4.37 -13.63 17.58
N ASN A 209 -5.44 -13.08 18.17
CA ASN A 209 -6.64 -13.83 18.50
C ASN A 209 -7.37 -14.31 17.24
N VAL A 210 -7.48 -13.42 16.24
CA VAL A 210 -8.06 -13.76 14.93
C VAL A 210 -7.27 -14.88 14.25
N LYS A 211 -5.94 -14.79 14.26
CA LYS A 211 -5.06 -15.83 13.71
C LYS A 211 -5.32 -17.20 14.35
N LYS A 212 -5.48 -17.26 15.68
CA LYS A 212 -5.79 -18.51 16.39
C LYS A 212 -7.13 -19.11 15.90
N GLN A 213 -8.19 -18.32 15.88
CA GLN A 213 -9.52 -18.75 15.43
C GLN A 213 -9.52 -19.25 13.99
N LEU A 214 -8.86 -18.51 13.08
CA LEU A 214 -8.74 -18.92 11.68
C LEU A 214 -7.90 -20.19 11.51
N THR A 215 -6.86 -20.37 12.33
CA THR A 215 -6.04 -21.58 12.29
C THR A 215 -6.85 -22.82 12.66
N GLU A 216 -7.71 -22.70 13.66
CA GLU A 216 -8.58 -23.80 14.08
C GLU A 216 -9.64 -24.13 13.00
N ARG A 217 -10.26 -23.11 12.38
CA ARG A 217 -11.34 -23.30 11.39
C ARG A 217 -10.83 -23.75 10.02
N PHE A 218 -9.74 -23.15 9.53
CA PHE A 218 -9.25 -23.33 8.15
C PHE A 218 -7.99 -24.19 8.05
N ASN A 219 -7.53 -24.80 9.15
CA ASN A 219 -6.30 -25.56 9.18
C ASN A 219 -5.12 -24.80 8.52
N LEU A 220 -4.84 -23.60 9.06
CA LEU A 220 -3.76 -22.77 8.52
C LEU A 220 -2.40 -23.38 8.85
N ILE A 221 -1.57 -23.57 7.82
CA ILE A 221 -0.22 -24.11 7.94
C ILE A 221 0.83 -23.02 7.68
N PRO A 222 2.00 -23.09 8.35
CA PRO A 222 3.09 -22.16 8.09
C PRO A 222 3.56 -22.23 6.64
N THR A 223 3.90 -21.07 6.07
CA THR A 223 4.67 -20.99 4.84
C THR A 223 6.15 -21.12 5.19
N ILE A 224 6.89 -22.00 4.53
CA ILE A 224 8.31 -22.21 4.81
C ILE A 224 9.09 -20.97 4.39
N ASP A 225 9.84 -20.38 5.32
CA ASP A 225 10.79 -19.27 5.13
C ASP A 225 10.24 -18.03 4.38
N GLY A 226 8.96 -17.73 4.55
CA GLY A 226 8.35 -16.61 3.82
C GLY A 226 8.20 -16.87 2.33
N THR A 227 8.33 -18.12 1.90
CA THR A 227 8.10 -18.56 0.52
C THR A 227 6.68 -19.12 0.36
N ILE A 228 6.07 -18.86 -0.77
CA ILE A 228 4.87 -19.55 -1.24
C ILE A 228 5.37 -20.59 -2.24
N ASP A 229 5.22 -21.87 -1.91
CA ASP A 229 5.52 -23.03 -2.80
C ASP A 229 6.89 -22.93 -3.52
N GLY A 230 7.95 -22.57 -2.77
CA GLY A 230 9.32 -22.45 -3.29
C GLY A 230 9.67 -21.10 -3.93
N GLY A 231 8.76 -20.13 -3.92
CA GLY A 231 9.00 -18.75 -4.37
C GLY A 231 8.97 -17.75 -3.23
N LEU A 232 9.75 -16.67 -3.32
CA LEU A 232 9.66 -15.54 -2.40
C LEU A 232 8.22 -15.02 -2.36
N ILE A 233 7.68 -14.73 -1.15
CA ILE A 233 6.43 -14.00 -1.03
C ILE A 233 6.61 -12.66 -1.75
N HIS A 234 6.04 -12.55 -2.95
CA HIS A 234 6.23 -11.39 -3.79
C HIS A 234 5.85 -10.11 -3.04
N GLY A 235 6.81 -9.17 -2.93
CA GLY A 235 6.56 -7.81 -2.55
C GLY A 235 7.25 -7.27 -1.32
N GLY A 236 8.05 -8.02 -0.57
CA GLY A 236 8.84 -7.50 0.57
C GLY A 236 8.03 -6.64 1.57
N GLY A 237 6.73 -6.94 1.73
CA GLY A 237 5.82 -6.24 2.62
C GLY A 237 5.89 -6.78 4.06
N PRO A 238 5.21 -6.12 5.03
CA PRO A 238 5.25 -6.48 6.45
C PRO A 238 4.35 -7.65 6.83
N ALA A 239 3.57 -8.20 5.90
CA ALA A 239 2.63 -9.27 6.19
C ALA A 239 3.35 -10.59 6.49
N ARG A 240 2.94 -11.25 7.57
CA ARG A 240 3.33 -12.61 7.91
C ARG A 240 2.24 -13.56 7.41
N TYR A 241 2.62 -14.50 6.57
CA TYR A 241 1.65 -15.36 5.87
C TYR A 241 1.54 -16.75 6.46
N LEU A 242 0.32 -17.30 6.40
CA LEU A 242 -0.01 -18.71 6.53
C LEU A 242 -0.75 -19.13 5.26
N ARG A 243 -0.78 -20.43 4.95
CA ARG A 243 -1.51 -20.99 3.83
C ARG A 243 -2.72 -21.79 4.34
N VAL A 244 -3.84 -21.69 3.67
CA VAL A 244 -5.00 -22.56 3.90
C VAL A 244 -4.68 -23.96 3.36
N ALA A 245 -4.68 -24.97 4.23
CA ALA A 245 -4.33 -26.34 3.83
C ALA A 245 -5.22 -26.85 2.69
N GLY A 246 -4.60 -27.54 1.73
CA GLY A 246 -5.30 -28.06 0.54
C GLY A 246 -5.65 -27.01 -0.52
N THR A 247 -5.23 -25.77 -0.36
CA THR A 247 -5.45 -24.69 -1.34
C THR A 247 -4.16 -23.91 -1.62
N ASN A 248 -4.20 -23.02 -2.62
CA ASN A 248 -3.14 -22.04 -2.88
C ASN A 248 -3.42 -20.67 -2.23
N THR A 249 -4.46 -20.57 -1.42
CA THR A 249 -4.84 -19.32 -0.76
C THR A 249 -3.98 -19.05 0.47
N HIS A 250 -3.50 -17.83 0.57
CA HIS A 250 -2.71 -17.36 1.70
C HIS A 250 -3.49 -16.34 2.51
N VAL A 251 -3.24 -16.33 3.82
CA VAL A 251 -3.72 -15.30 4.72
C VAL A 251 -2.53 -14.63 5.38
N GLY A 252 -2.47 -13.30 5.29
CA GLY A 252 -1.39 -12.47 5.82
C GLY A 252 -1.89 -11.57 6.95
N PHE A 253 -1.04 -11.37 7.95
CA PHE A 253 -1.31 -10.52 9.10
C PHE A 253 -0.33 -9.35 9.09
N ILE A 254 -0.84 -8.13 9.11
CA ILE A 254 -0.08 -6.88 9.18
C ILE A 254 -0.40 -6.24 10.52
N THR A 255 0.54 -6.32 11.43
CA THR A 255 0.38 -6.05 12.85
C THR A 255 1.31 -4.91 13.32
N PRO A 256 1.11 -3.67 12.85
CA PRO A 256 1.98 -2.55 13.19
C PRO A 256 1.90 -2.16 14.67
N ILE A 257 0.77 -2.45 15.34
CA ILE A 257 0.54 -2.09 16.73
C ILE A 257 0.98 -3.21 17.68
N SER A 258 0.57 -4.46 17.42
CA SER A 258 0.86 -5.59 18.32
C SER A 258 2.24 -6.22 18.09
N GLN A 259 2.81 -6.12 16.88
CA GLN A 259 4.13 -6.67 16.55
C GLN A 259 4.89 -5.78 15.57
N HIS A 260 5.99 -5.19 16.00
CA HIS A 260 6.84 -4.38 15.14
C HIS A 260 7.48 -5.19 14.01
N PHE A 261 7.73 -4.52 12.89
CA PHE A 261 8.49 -5.02 11.73
C PHE A 261 9.45 -3.95 11.20
N CYS A 262 9.85 -3.02 12.07
CA CYS A 262 10.65 -1.86 11.70
C CYS A 262 12.08 -2.22 11.36
N GLU A 263 12.65 -3.26 11.99
CA GLU A 263 14.03 -3.71 11.82
C GLU A 263 14.34 -4.11 10.37
N THR A 264 13.33 -4.62 9.66
CA THR A 264 13.46 -5.04 8.25
C THR A 264 12.78 -4.09 7.28
N CYS A 265 12.41 -2.88 7.72
CA CYS A 265 11.65 -1.94 6.90
C CYS A 265 12.53 -1.30 5.81
N ASN A 266 12.37 -1.75 4.58
CA ASN A 266 13.07 -1.30 3.39
C ASN A 266 12.30 -0.26 2.55
N ARG A 267 11.36 0.50 3.15
CA ARG A 267 10.38 1.32 2.43
C ARG A 267 10.47 2.79 2.75
N VAL A 268 10.17 3.60 1.73
CA VAL A 268 9.87 5.03 1.83
C VAL A 268 8.60 5.34 1.03
N ARG A 269 8.06 6.56 1.19
CA ARG A 269 6.82 6.99 0.55
C ARG A 269 7.01 8.34 -0.10
N LEU A 270 6.57 8.49 -1.33
CA LEU A 270 6.53 9.75 -2.04
C LEU A 270 5.08 10.20 -2.17
N SER A 271 4.77 11.37 -1.65
CA SER A 271 3.46 12.02 -1.82
C SER A 271 3.32 12.62 -3.22
N VAL A 272 2.10 12.98 -3.57
CA VAL A 272 1.78 13.51 -4.91
C VAL A 272 2.50 14.83 -5.21
N ASP A 273 2.78 15.63 -4.19
CA ASP A 273 3.50 16.90 -4.26
C ASP A 273 5.04 16.77 -4.28
N GLY A 274 5.55 15.54 -4.25
CA GLY A 274 7.00 15.27 -4.29
C GLY A 274 7.70 15.31 -2.94
N THR A 275 6.98 15.21 -1.84
CA THR A 275 7.56 15.07 -0.50
C THR A 275 7.86 13.60 -0.20
N LEU A 276 9.13 13.28 0.08
CA LEU A 276 9.58 11.94 0.42
C LEU A 276 9.50 11.73 1.93
N TYR A 277 8.63 10.83 2.39
CA TYR A 277 8.46 10.45 3.79
C TYR A 277 9.24 9.17 4.10
N MET A 278 9.99 9.19 5.18
CA MET A 278 10.88 8.11 5.58
C MET A 278 10.13 6.97 6.28
N CYS A 279 9.04 7.29 6.96
CA CYS A 279 8.24 6.34 7.73
C CYS A 279 6.74 6.67 7.62
N LEU A 280 5.87 5.65 7.75
CA LEU A 280 4.42 5.88 7.84
C LEU A 280 4.05 6.52 9.19
N GLY A 281 4.63 6.02 10.27
CA GLY A 281 4.30 6.43 11.65
C GLY A 281 5.19 7.52 12.21
N GLN A 282 5.80 8.34 11.35
CA GLN A 282 6.63 9.49 11.75
C GLN A 282 6.55 10.59 10.69
N GLU A 283 6.80 11.83 11.08
CA GLU A 283 6.70 12.98 10.18
C GLU A 283 8.03 13.37 9.49
N HIS A 284 9.09 12.58 9.66
CA HIS A 284 10.36 12.82 8.96
C HIS A 284 10.17 12.76 7.45
N HIS A 285 10.45 13.86 6.78
CA HIS A 285 10.25 14.00 5.34
C HIS A 285 11.33 14.88 4.69
N TYR A 286 11.40 14.84 3.37
CA TYR A 286 12.30 15.66 2.56
C TYR A 286 11.60 16.10 1.27
N PRO A 287 11.48 17.40 0.99
CA PRO A 287 10.82 17.91 -0.22
C PRO A 287 11.75 17.78 -1.44
N LEU A 288 11.30 17.06 -2.46
CA LEU A 288 12.08 16.84 -3.69
C LEU A 288 11.57 17.66 -4.89
N ARG A 289 10.31 18.13 -4.87
CA ARG A 289 9.68 18.80 -6.02
C ARG A 289 10.49 19.97 -6.57
N ASP A 290 10.94 20.87 -5.69
CA ASP A 290 11.65 22.07 -6.13
C ASP A 290 13.03 21.75 -6.70
N LEU A 291 13.68 20.68 -6.22
CA LEU A 291 14.93 20.18 -6.79
C LEU A 291 14.72 19.67 -8.21
N LEU A 292 13.67 18.85 -8.40
CA LEU A 292 13.29 18.32 -9.72
C LEU A 292 12.96 19.43 -10.71
N ARG A 293 12.17 20.44 -10.29
CA ARG A 293 11.72 21.56 -11.13
C ARG A 293 12.85 22.54 -11.47
N ARG A 294 13.85 22.69 -10.61
CA ARG A 294 15.06 23.44 -10.93
C ARG A 294 15.97 22.72 -11.91
N GLY A 295 15.71 21.45 -12.22
CA GLY A 295 16.48 20.67 -13.17
C GLY A 295 17.91 20.37 -12.70
N ILE A 296 18.10 20.17 -11.37
CA ILE A 296 19.42 19.84 -10.83
C ILE A 296 19.99 18.58 -11.52
N PRO A 297 21.32 18.43 -11.66
CA PRO A 297 21.94 17.21 -12.19
C PRO A 297 21.57 15.97 -11.37
N ASP A 298 21.61 14.78 -12.00
CA ASP A 298 21.25 13.53 -11.33
C ASP A 298 22.19 13.18 -10.16
N ASP A 299 23.45 13.59 -10.21
CA ASP A 299 24.36 13.39 -9.08
C ASP A 299 23.97 14.23 -7.86
N GLU A 300 23.53 15.48 -8.04
CA GLU A 300 22.98 16.29 -6.94
C GLU A 300 21.66 15.70 -6.42
N LEU A 301 20.82 15.13 -7.29
CA LEU A 301 19.60 14.43 -6.88
C LEU A 301 19.93 13.18 -6.07
N LYS A 302 20.98 12.42 -6.43
CA LYS A 302 21.47 11.28 -5.64
C LYS A 302 21.95 11.70 -4.26
N GLU A 303 22.68 12.81 -4.15
CA GLU A 303 23.10 13.36 -2.85
C GLU A 303 21.91 13.76 -1.99
N ALA A 304 20.92 14.45 -2.56
CA ALA A 304 19.69 14.81 -1.88
C ALA A 304 18.90 13.57 -1.39
N LEU A 305 18.85 12.50 -2.19
CA LEU A 305 18.23 11.24 -1.81
C LEU A 305 18.98 10.54 -0.66
N VAL A 306 20.31 10.53 -0.66
CA VAL A 306 21.11 10.01 0.45
C VAL A 306 20.84 10.81 1.72
N ALA A 307 20.83 12.15 1.64
CA ALA A 307 20.52 13.02 2.76
C ALA A 307 19.08 12.74 3.30
N ALA A 308 18.10 12.59 2.41
CA ALA A 308 16.74 12.25 2.77
C ALA A 308 16.65 10.89 3.50
N ILE A 309 17.29 9.84 2.97
CA ILE A 309 17.30 8.52 3.59
C ILE A 309 18.00 8.53 4.96
N GLY A 310 18.98 9.42 5.15
CA GLY A 310 19.63 9.67 6.44
C GLY A 310 18.67 10.13 7.55
N LEU A 311 17.48 10.64 7.21
CA LEU A 311 16.44 11.02 8.16
C LEU A 311 15.53 9.86 8.57
N LYS A 312 15.71 8.65 8.03
CA LYS A 312 14.82 7.53 8.30
C LYS A 312 14.97 7.07 9.75
N PRO A 313 13.85 7.04 10.53
CA PRO A 313 13.89 6.63 11.92
C PRO A 313 14.10 5.12 12.03
N GLU A 314 14.61 4.68 13.18
CA GLU A 314 14.76 3.27 13.50
C GLU A 314 13.40 2.56 13.49
N ARG A 315 12.40 3.15 14.17
CA ARG A 315 11.05 2.60 14.30
C ARG A 315 9.98 3.70 14.31
N HIS A 316 8.73 3.31 14.15
CA HIS A 316 7.58 4.17 14.45
C HIS A 316 7.26 4.15 15.95
N GLU A 317 6.52 5.14 16.40
CA GLU A 317 6.16 5.35 17.80
C GLU A 317 4.63 5.41 17.98
N PHE A 318 3.87 4.60 17.25
CA PHE A 318 2.40 4.62 17.31
C PHE A 318 1.84 4.37 18.71
N ASN A 319 2.48 3.49 19.50
CA ASN A 319 2.05 3.16 20.84
C ASN A 319 2.47 4.23 21.86
N GLU A 320 3.67 4.80 21.69
CA GLU A 320 4.24 5.78 22.62
C GLU A 320 3.69 7.19 22.35
N LYS A 321 3.45 7.53 21.07
CA LYS A 321 3.04 8.86 20.62
C LYS A 321 1.94 8.77 19.54
N PRO A 322 0.73 8.32 19.89
CA PRO A 322 -0.35 8.09 18.92
C PRO A 322 -0.84 9.37 18.22
N THR A 323 -0.55 10.55 18.76
CA THR A 323 -0.93 11.83 18.19
C THR A 323 0.14 12.48 17.31
N GLN A 324 1.31 11.86 17.18
CA GLN A 324 2.44 12.43 16.46
C GLN A 324 2.18 12.57 14.95
N VAL A 325 1.49 11.62 14.35
CA VAL A 325 1.20 11.63 12.90
C VAL A 325 -0.10 12.39 12.65
N ILE A 326 0.03 13.55 12.01
CA ILE A 326 -1.11 14.42 11.72
C ILE A 326 -1.68 14.21 10.32
N ARG A 327 -0.89 13.71 9.38
CA ARG A 327 -1.33 13.46 8.00
C ARG A 327 -2.29 12.27 7.92
N PHE A 328 -3.21 12.34 6.98
CA PHE A 328 -4.14 11.26 6.68
C PHE A 328 -3.50 10.19 5.79
N MET A 329 -4.04 8.97 5.87
CA MET A 329 -3.55 7.84 5.09
C MET A 329 -3.59 8.11 3.57
N SER A 330 -4.60 8.82 3.09
CA SER A 330 -4.78 9.17 1.67
C SER A 330 -3.66 10.05 1.09
N MET A 331 -2.94 10.80 1.90
CA MET A 331 -1.86 11.70 1.44
C MET A 331 -0.62 10.93 0.99
N THR A 332 -0.28 9.83 1.65
CA THR A 332 0.95 9.05 1.39
C THR A 332 0.67 7.63 0.91
N GLY A 333 -0.59 7.30 0.73
CA GLY A 333 -1.06 5.98 0.31
C GLY A 333 -0.97 4.91 1.38
N GLY A 334 -2.02 4.13 1.47
CA GLY A 334 -2.15 2.99 2.37
C GLY A 334 -1.48 1.71 1.87
#